data_ce78ef5376adf32bd860e9acb6941f78
#
_entry.id   ce78ef5376adf32bd860e9acb6941f78
#
_cell.length_a   1.000
_cell.length_b   1.000
_cell.length_c   1.000
_cell.angle_alpha   90.00
_cell.angle_beta   90.00
_cell.angle_gamma   90.00
#
_symmetry.space_group_name_H-M   'P 1'
#
loop_
_entity.id
_entity.type
_entity.pdbx_description
1 polymer ?
#
loop_
_entity_poly.entity_id
_entity_poly.type
_entity_poly.pdbx_seq_one_letter_code
_entity_poly.pdbx_strand_id
1 'polypeptide(L)'
;VGSEMCIRDRIMGVAAVGILCGAVMSNGMMDVARHGIFRPEQFYFQDIMCICLAVMAIDVILLDTFNTLGLPTSTTVSIVFELLGGAFALAMVKLAADDTGLTFADMLNSEKALSVIMAIFLSVAIAFVFGAVVQYIARLIFTFNYKSHMKWSAALFGGVAMTAIIYFILIKGMKDSSFMTPELSEWISTYTRHLVAGCFIFFCLLSQVLHWCRINIFKVVTLLGTFALALAFAGNDLVNFVGVPLTGYSSYMDYVANGNGSETFLMDSLNAPARTPFIFLALSGVVMIVALTTSRKARGVIKTSVDLARQDAGDEMFGSSGLARRIVRASSSLATGIDNAMPQGLKRWLGKRFDKDEAILENGAAFDMVRAAVNLLLASLLIALGTSLKLPLSTTYVAFMVAMGSSLADKAWGRESAVFRITGVISVIGGWFITAGAAFVATFLLALAIYYGGTIAMVVVVALTILFLIRSNIRYRRKMKAEHDDVFKGMMTSRDKAEVWTLLRRHMTESLMQSVTFAESTFR
;
A
#
# COMPACT_ATOMS: atom_id res chain seq x y z
N VAL A 1 -26.27 -6.92 11.94
CA VAL A 1 -25.28 -6.14 12.74
C VAL A 1 -24.27 -7.09 13.36
N GLY A 2 -24.68 -8.10 14.14
CA GLY A 2 -23.73 -9.02 14.81
C GLY A 2 -22.90 -9.88 13.86
N SER A 3 -23.46 -10.37 12.74
CA SER A 3 -22.73 -11.18 11.77
C SER A 3 -21.70 -10.37 10.97
N GLU A 4 -21.97 -9.12 10.65
CA GLU A 4 -21.06 -8.22 9.92
C GLU A 4 -19.87 -7.80 10.79
N MET A 5 -20.10 -7.57 12.09
CA MET A 5 -19.04 -7.30 13.06
C MET A 5 -18.09 -8.49 13.20
N CYS A 6 -18.62 -9.71 13.39
CA CYS A 6 -17.79 -10.91 13.46
C CYS A 6 -16.96 -11.17 12.20
N ILE A 7 -17.47 -10.84 11.01
CA ILE A 7 -16.72 -10.97 9.76
C ILE A 7 -15.59 -9.94 9.72
N ARG A 8 -15.84 -8.69 10.09
CA ARG A 8 -14.82 -7.64 10.15
C ARG A 8 -13.70 -7.99 11.13
N ASP A 9 -14.05 -8.46 12.31
CA ASP A 9 -13.06 -8.81 13.34
C ASP A 9 -12.19 -10.00 12.92
N ARG A 10 -12.77 -11.00 12.24
CA ARG A 10 -12.01 -12.11 11.66
C ARG A 10 -11.05 -11.63 10.58
N ILE A 11 -11.48 -10.74 9.69
CA ILE A 11 -10.63 -10.17 8.65
C ILE A 11 -9.48 -9.36 9.27
N MET A 12 -9.76 -8.56 10.30
CA MET A 12 -8.75 -7.80 11.04
C MET A 12 -7.76 -8.73 11.77
N GLY A 13 -8.24 -9.81 12.38
CA GLY A 13 -7.39 -10.83 13.00
C GLY A 13 -6.46 -11.50 11.99
N VAL A 14 -6.99 -11.90 10.83
CA VAL A 14 -6.19 -12.49 9.74
C VAL A 14 -5.15 -11.49 9.21
N ALA A 15 -5.52 -10.22 9.05
CA ALA A 15 -4.60 -9.17 8.64
C ALA A 15 -3.51 -8.92 9.69
N ALA A 16 -3.85 -8.91 10.98
CA ALA A 16 -2.89 -8.74 12.07
C ALA A 16 -1.82 -9.84 12.08
N VAL A 17 -2.22 -11.11 11.90
CA VAL A 17 -1.27 -12.22 11.77
C VAL A 17 -0.38 -12.04 10.53
N GLY A 18 -0.96 -11.64 9.39
CA GLY A 18 -0.19 -11.32 8.19
C GLY A 18 0.85 -10.23 8.41
N ILE A 19 0.48 -9.15 9.12
CA ILE A 19 1.39 -8.04 9.45
C ILE A 19 2.55 -8.53 10.33
N LEU A 20 2.30 -9.31 11.37
CA LEU A 20 3.35 -9.84 12.24
C LEU A 20 4.34 -10.72 11.46
N CYS A 21 3.81 -11.63 10.65
CA CYS A 21 4.65 -12.48 9.81
C CYS A 21 5.48 -11.66 8.81
N GLY A 22 4.86 -10.69 8.13
CA GLY A 22 5.53 -9.81 7.18
C GLY A 22 6.61 -8.93 7.83
N ALA A 23 6.32 -8.38 9.02
CA ALA A 23 7.26 -7.57 9.78
C ALA A 23 8.54 -8.35 10.09
N VAL A 24 8.42 -9.56 10.57
CA VAL A 24 9.56 -10.43 10.90
C VAL A 24 10.37 -10.83 9.66
N MET A 25 9.72 -10.91 8.50
CA MET A 25 10.35 -11.27 7.22
C MET A 25 10.97 -10.06 6.48
N SER A 26 10.80 -8.84 6.97
CA SER A 26 11.16 -7.60 6.26
C SER A 26 12.66 -7.27 6.25
N ASN A 27 13.50 -8.04 6.92
CA ASN A 27 14.93 -7.74 7.10
C ASN A 27 15.69 -7.49 5.77
N GLY A 28 15.36 -8.22 4.72
CA GLY A 28 16.01 -8.09 3.41
C GLY A 28 15.81 -6.74 2.70
N MET A 29 14.78 -5.98 3.10
CA MET A 29 14.50 -4.65 2.53
C MET A 29 15.23 -3.51 3.26
N MET A 30 15.82 -3.77 4.45
CA MET A 30 16.54 -2.76 5.24
C MET A 30 17.76 -2.17 4.53
N ASP A 31 18.35 -2.93 3.61
CA ASP A 31 19.51 -2.50 2.81
C ASP A 31 19.20 -1.28 1.93
N VAL A 32 17.94 -1.06 1.56
CA VAL A 32 17.52 0.10 0.76
C VAL A 32 17.70 1.40 1.54
N ALA A 33 17.36 1.41 2.84
CA ALA A 33 17.52 2.59 3.70
C ALA A 33 18.98 2.83 4.08
N ARG A 34 19.82 1.79 4.11
CA ARG A 34 21.25 1.88 4.54
C ARG A 34 22.19 2.35 3.44
N HIS A 35 22.13 1.73 2.27
CA HIS A 35 23.05 2.00 1.15
C HIS A 35 22.38 1.93 -0.24
N GLY A 36 21.01 1.97 -0.26
CA GLY A 36 20.26 1.92 -1.50
C GLY A 36 20.31 3.22 -2.32
N ILE A 37 20.39 4.37 -1.66
CA ILE A 37 20.26 5.70 -2.27
C ILE A 37 21.58 6.47 -2.24
N PHE A 38 22.36 6.33 -1.20
CA PHE A 38 23.66 7.00 -1.02
C PHE A 38 24.73 5.97 -0.66
N ARG A 39 25.99 6.38 -0.73
CA ARG A 39 27.16 5.56 -0.38
C ARG A 39 27.65 5.94 1.03
N PRO A 40 27.30 5.17 2.07
CA PRO A 40 27.56 5.55 3.45
C PRO A 40 29.04 5.70 3.77
N GLU A 41 29.93 5.01 3.05
CA GLU A 41 31.38 5.11 3.18
C GLU A 41 31.95 6.51 2.87
N GLN A 42 31.14 7.38 2.25
CA GLN A 42 31.54 8.76 1.94
C GLN A 42 30.99 9.77 2.96
N PHE A 43 30.20 9.30 3.93
CA PHE A 43 29.57 10.17 4.92
C PHE A 43 30.11 9.90 6.32
N TYR A 44 30.27 10.97 7.10
CA TYR A 44 30.61 10.87 8.50
C TYR A 44 29.40 10.47 9.35
N PHE A 45 29.64 9.99 10.56
CA PHE A 45 28.57 9.65 11.50
C PHE A 45 27.57 10.80 11.68
N GLN A 46 28.07 12.05 11.84
CA GLN A 46 27.23 13.24 11.99
C GLN A 46 26.34 13.47 10.78
N ASP A 47 26.86 13.26 9.56
CA ASP A 47 26.11 13.42 8.31
C ASP A 47 24.94 12.44 8.28
N ILE A 48 25.20 11.16 8.58
CA ILE A 48 24.16 10.12 8.62
C ILE A 48 23.07 10.45 9.64
N MET A 49 23.46 10.96 10.82
CA MET A 49 22.49 11.35 11.83
C MET A 49 21.63 12.53 11.38
N CYS A 50 22.22 13.53 10.69
CA CYS A 50 21.48 14.65 10.09
C CYS A 50 20.48 14.17 9.02
N ILE A 51 20.92 13.28 8.12
CA ILE A 51 20.05 12.69 7.08
C ILE A 51 18.90 11.94 7.74
N CYS A 52 19.19 11.00 8.64
CA CYS A 52 18.17 10.16 9.29
C CYS A 52 17.13 11.01 10.04
N LEU A 53 17.56 12.03 10.78
CA LEU A 53 16.64 12.90 11.52
C LEU A 53 15.77 13.75 10.59
N ALA A 54 16.38 14.34 9.55
CA ALA A 54 15.63 15.12 8.57
C ALA A 54 14.59 14.29 7.84
N VAL A 55 14.96 13.10 7.39
CA VAL A 55 14.07 12.14 6.73
C VAL A 55 12.91 11.79 7.64
N MET A 56 13.17 11.35 8.88
CA MET A 56 12.10 10.94 9.80
C MET A 56 11.16 12.09 10.17
N ALA A 57 11.69 13.30 10.34
CA ALA A 57 10.85 14.47 10.66
C ALA A 57 9.90 14.81 9.50
N ILE A 58 10.43 14.82 8.27
CA ILE A 58 9.63 15.14 7.07
C ILE A 58 8.64 14.02 6.75
N ASP A 59 9.04 12.74 6.79
CA ASP A 59 8.15 11.60 6.52
C ASP A 59 6.93 11.61 7.42
N VAL A 60 7.13 11.81 8.72
CA VAL A 60 6.03 11.88 9.69
C VAL A 60 5.08 13.05 9.39
N ILE A 61 5.61 14.25 9.08
CA ILE A 61 4.82 15.44 8.77
C ILE A 61 4.03 15.24 7.46
N LEU A 62 4.69 14.73 6.45
CA LEU A 62 4.14 14.56 5.11
C LEU A 62 3.05 13.49 5.10
N LEU A 63 3.31 12.32 5.67
CA LEU A 63 2.33 11.24 5.75
C LEU A 63 1.12 11.61 6.62
N ASP A 64 1.32 12.31 7.76
CA ASP A 64 0.20 12.79 8.58
C ASP A 64 -0.67 13.80 7.83
N THR A 65 -0.06 14.66 7.01
CA THR A 65 -0.77 15.63 6.17
C THR A 65 -1.65 14.92 5.13
N PHE A 66 -1.09 13.98 4.36
CA PHE A 66 -1.85 13.23 3.36
C PHE A 66 -2.96 12.37 3.98
N ASN A 67 -2.67 11.70 5.09
CA ASN A 67 -3.67 10.94 5.83
C ASN A 67 -4.81 11.83 6.37
N THR A 68 -4.50 13.06 6.78
CA THR A 68 -5.52 14.03 7.23
C THR A 68 -6.41 14.50 6.08
N LEU A 69 -5.86 14.59 4.85
CA LEU A 69 -6.60 14.90 3.63
C LEU A 69 -7.36 13.69 3.07
N GLY A 70 -7.13 12.48 3.59
CA GLY A 70 -7.74 11.24 3.09
C GLY A 70 -7.22 10.83 1.71
N LEU A 71 -6.05 11.31 1.30
CA LEU A 71 -5.45 11.00 0.02
C LEU A 71 -4.47 9.83 0.14
N PRO A 72 -4.59 8.78 -0.70
CA PRO A 72 -3.64 7.68 -0.72
C PRO A 72 -2.29 8.18 -1.23
N THR A 73 -1.25 8.06 -0.40
CA THR A 73 0.14 8.34 -0.77
C THR A 73 1.02 7.12 -0.52
N SER A 74 2.25 7.17 -0.98
CA SER A 74 3.21 6.08 -0.88
C SER A 74 4.30 6.41 0.11
N THR A 75 4.43 5.60 1.13
CA THR A 75 5.54 5.64 2.10
C THR A 75 6.88 5.37 1.42
N THR A 76 6.92 4.42 0.49
CA THR A 76 8.15 4.09 -0.25
C THR A 76 8.63 5.25 -1.12
N VAL A 77 7.71 5.94 -1.81
CA VAL A 77 8.08 7.12 -2.61
C VAL A 77 8.58 8.24 -1.71
N SER A 78 7.88 8.51 -0.61
CA SER A 78 8.27 9.53 0.37
C SER A 78 9.71 9.28 0.83
N ILE A 79 9.99 8.12 1.42
CA ILE A 79 11.29 7.79 2.02
C ILE A 79 12.44 7.81 1.00
N VAL A 80 12.21 7.31 -0.22
CA VAL A 80 13.24 7.29 -1.28
C VAL A 80 13.62 8.71 -1.69
N PHE A 81 12.65 9.59 -1.88
CA PHE A 81 12.92 10.99 -2.25
C PHE A 81 13.42 11.82 -1.07
N GLU A 82 13.04 11.50 0.15
CA GLU A 82 13.58 12.10 1.36
C GLU A 82 15.04 11.73 1.58
N LEU A 83 15.38 10.44 1.47
CA LEU A 83 16.77 9.98 1.55
C LEU A 83 17.63 10.61 0.45
N LEU A 84 17.09 10.70 -0.77
CA LEU A 84 17.78 11.35 -1.88
C LEU A 84 17.98 12.85 -1.61
N GLY A 85 16.97 13.55 -1.09
CA GLY A 85 17.05 14.98 -0.76
C GLY A 85 18.05 15.26 0.37
N GLY A 86 18.01 14.48 1.45
CA GLY A 86 18.93 14.61 2.58
C GLY A 86 20.38 14.29 2.21
N ALA A 87 20.59 13.18 1.49
CA ALA A 87 21.91 12.78 1.03
C ALA A 87 22.49 13.79 0.00
N PHE A 88 21.65 14.28 -0.92
CA PHE A 88 22.05 15.29 -1.89
C PHE A 88 22.46 16.61 -1.21
N ALA A 89 21.74 17.03 -0.17
CA ALA A 89 22.07 18.23 0.60
C ALA A 89 23.48 18.13 1.23
N LEU A 90 23.77 17.03 1.91
CA LEU A 90 25.06 16.86 2.58
C LEU A 90 26.19 16.54 1.60
N ALA A 91 25.91 15.84 0.51
CA ALA A 91 26.86 15.69 -0.59
C ALA A 91 27.28 17.05 -1.16
N MET A 92 26.32 17.95 -1.39
CA MET A 92 26.60 19.30 -1.86
C MET A 92 27.47 20.09 -0.88
N VAL A 93 27.20 19.99 0.42
CA VAL A 93 28.00 20.66 1.45
C VAL A 93 29.44 20.11 1.47
N LYS A 94 29.59 18.78 1.43
CA LYS A 94 30.92 18.14 1.45
C LYS A 94 31.74 18.48 0.20
N LEU A 95 31.13 18.44 -0.98
CA LEU A 95 31.80 18.79 -2.24
C LEU A 95 32.18 20.27 -2.32
N ALA A 96 31.45 21.15 -1.62
CA ALA A 96 31.79 22.56 -1.55
C ALA A 96 32.91 22.86 -0.53
N ALA A 97 33.07 22.00 0.48
CA ALA A 97 34.05 22.19 1.56
C ALA A 97 35.40 21.51 1.30
N ASP A 98 35.41 20.43 0.51
CA ASP A 98 36.58 19.59 0.29
C ASP A 98 37.06 19.63 -1.17
N ASP A 99 38.37 19.85 -1.33
CA ASP A 99 39.08 19.80 -2.63
C ASP A 99 39.49 18.35 -2.98
N THR A 100 38.69 17.35 -2.54
CA THR A 100 39.01 15.91 -2.66
C THR A 100 38.86 15.37 -4.07
N GLY A 101 38.30 16.14 -5.00
CA GLY A 101 38.04 15.71 -6.37
C GLY A 101 36.91 14.70 -6.51
N LEU A 102 36.14 14.44 -5.44
CA LEU A 102 34.95 13.60 -5.46
C LEU A 102 33.84 14.25 -6.28
N THR A 103 32.96 13.44 -6.86
CA THR A 103 31.79 13.87 -7.61
C THR A 103 30.51 13.44 -6.90
N PHE A 104 29.35 13.98 -7.31
CA PHE A 104 28.06 13.51 -6.80
C PHE A 104 27.84 11.99 -7.07
N ALA A 105 28.38 11.45 -8.15
CA ALA A 105 28.30 10.03 -8.47
C ALA A 105 29.08 9.14 -7.50
N ASP A 106 30.11 9.68 -6.84
CA ASP A 106 30.87 8.97 -5.82
C ASP A 106 30.16 8.96 -4.47
N MET A 107 29.30 9.91 -4.20
CA MET A 107 28.55 10.02 -2.94
C MET A 107 27.15 9.43 -3.01
N LEU A 108 26.49 9.55 -4.17
CA LEU A 108 25.12 9.09 -4.39
C LEU A 108 25.12 7.83 -5.27
N ASN A 109 24.30 6.86 -4.89
CA ASN A 109 24.08 5.66 -5.71
C ASN A 109 23.03 5.94 -6.79
N SER A 110 23.39 6.79 -7.76
CA SER A 110 22.46 7.30 -8.78
C SER A 110 21.84 6.20 -9.64
N GLU A 111 22.60 5.14 -9.99
CA GLU A 111 22.08 4.01 -10.76
C GLU A 111 21.01 3.25 -9.99
N LYS A 112 21.26 2.96 -8.72
CA LYS A 112 20.32 2.23 -7.87
C LYS A 112 19.09 3.09 -7.54
N ALA A 113 19.30 4.38 -7.25
CA ALA A 113 18.21 5.32 -7.04
C ALA A 113 17.30 5.44 -8.26
N LEU A 114 17.87 5.57 -9.47
CA LEU A 114 17.12 5.59 -10.72
C LEU A 114 16.39 4.27 -10.96
N SER A 115 17.04 3.13 -10.71
CA SER A 115 16.41 1.80 -10.83
C SER A 115 15.19 1.67 -9.91
N VAL A 116 15.30 2.14 -8.66
CA VAL A 116 14.19 2.15 -7.69
C VAL A 116 13.04 3.02 -8.17
N ILE A 117 13.34 4.25 -8.61
CA ILE A 117 12.32 5.19 -9.13
C ILE A 117 11.61 4.58 -10.36
N MET A 118 12.37 4.02 -11.29
CA MET A 118 11.81 3.36 -12.47
C MET A 118 10.96 2.13 -12.10
N ALA A 119 11.39 1.33 -11.12
CA ALA A 119 10.63 0.18 -10.63
C ALA A 119 9.28 0.62 -10.03
N ILE A 120 9.25 1.71 -9.27
CA ILE A 120 8.01 2.27 -8.71
C ILE A 120 7.04 2.65 -9.84
N PHE A 121 7.47 3.42 -10.83
CA PHE A 121 6.58 3.85 -11.93
C PHE A 121 6.16 2.69 -12.83
N LEU A 122 7.07 1.78 -13.14
CA LEU A 122 6.77 0.61 -13.96
C LEU A 122 5.78 -0.32 -13.26
N SER A 123 5.89 -0.49 -11.93
CA SER A 123 4.96 -1.31 -11.14
C SER A 123 3.52 -0.79 -11.20
N VAL A 124 3.33 0.52 -11.27
CA VAL A 124 2.01 1.18 -11.44
C VAL A 124 1.35 0.75 -12.75
N ALA A 125 2.09 0.84 -13.85
CA ALA A 125 1.59 0.44 -15.17
C ALA A 125 1.30 -1.07 -15.24
N ILE A 126 2.23 -1.89 -14.74
CA ILE A 126 2.07 -3.35 -14.67
C ILE A 126 0.84 -3.71 -13.84
N ALA A 127 0.68 -3.11 -12.66
CA ALA A 127 -0.45 -3.38 -11.77
C ALA A 127 -1.81 -3.07 -12.42
N PHE A 128 -1.89 -1.95 -13.13
CA PHE A 128 -3.11 -1.58 -13.87
C PHE A 128 -3.45 -2.57 -14.97
N VAL A 129 -2.47 -2.88 -15.82
CA VAL A 129 -2.66 -3.80 -16.96
C VAL A 129 -3.02 -5.21 -16.48
N PHE A 130 -2.26 -5.75 -15.51
CA PHE A 130 -2.56 -7.07 -14.95
C PHE A 130 -3.91 -7.08 -14.21
N GLY A 131 -4.24 -6.01 -13.48
CA GLY A 131 -5.56 -5.85 -12.85
C GLY A 131 -6.68 -5.94 -13.87
N ALA A 132 -6.55 -5.26 -15.00
CA ALA A 132 -7.53 -5.29 -16.06
C ALA A 132 -7.62 -6.66 -16.74
N VAL A 133 -6.48 -7.24 -17.13
CA VAL A 133 -6.45 -8.51 -17.87
C VAL A 133 -6.95 -9.67 -17.02
N VAL A 134 -6.44 -9.80 -15.79
CA VAL A 134 -6.82 -10.92 -14.91
C VAL A 134 -8.29 -10.84 -14.51
N GLN A 135 -8.79 -9.62 -14.21
CA GLN A 135 -10.22 -9.44 -13.92
C GLN A 135 -11.10 -9.75 -15.13
N TYR A 136 -10.68 -9.32 -16.33
CA TYR A 136 -11.41 -9.63 -17.55
C TYR A 136 -11.51 -11.14 -17.77
N ILE A 137 -10.41 -11.88 -17.60
CA ILE A 137 -10.40 -13.35 -17.68
C ILE A 137 -11.28 -13.98 -16.61
N ALA A 138 -11.16 -13.50 -15.35
CA ALA A 138 -12.00 -13.98 -14.26
C ALA A 138 -13.49 -13.77 -14.57
N ARG A 139 -13.86 -12.63 -15.16
CA ARG A 139 -15.24 -12.32 -15.52
C ARG A 139 -15.75 -13.18 -16.68
N LEU A 140 -14.91 -13.50 -17.64
CA LEU A 140 -15.25 -14.46 -18.70
C LEU A 140 -15.56 -15.86 -18.14
N ILE A 141 -14.88 -16.27 -17.06
CA ILE A 141 -15.08 -17.58 -16.44
C ILE A 141 -16.29 -17.57 -15.49
N PHE A 142 -16.34 -16.62 -14.55
CA PHE A 142 -17.30 -16.64 -13.43
C PHE A 142 -18.55 -15.80 -13.65
N THR A 143 -18.55 -14.83 -14.59
CA THR A 143 -19.63 -13.84 -14.77
C THR A 143 -19.90 -13.02 -13.50
N PHE A 144 -20.95 -12.19 -13.47
CA PHE A 144 -21.43 -11.53 -12.27
C PHE A 144 -22.26 -12.47 -11.37
N ASN A 145 -22.86 -13.52 -11.96
CA ASN A 145 -23.49 -14.62 -11.22
C ASN A 145 -22.52 -15.78 -11.01
N TYR A 146 -21.49 -15.55 -10.22
CA TYR A 146 -20.43 -16.53 -9.98
C TYR A 146 -20.95 -17.87 -9.40
N LYS A 147 -22.06 -17.87 -8.66
CA LYS A 147 -22.63 -19.09 -8.04
C LYS A 147 -23.05 -20.13 -9.06
N SER A 148 -23.54 -19.72 -10.20
CA SER A 148 -23.96 -20.63 -11.28
C SER A 148 -22.78 -21.31 -12.00
N HIS A 149 -21.58 -20.77 -11.89
CA HIS A 149 -20.38 -21.23 -12.60
C HIS A 149 -19.32 -21.89 -11.70
N MET A 150 -19.67 -22.24 -10.46
CA MET A 150 -18.70 -22.70 -9.46
C MET A 150 -18.35 -24.19 -9.52
N LYS A 151 -19.00 -25.04 -10.34
CA LYS A 151 -18.85 -26.51 -10.27
C LYS A 151 -17.38 -26.98 -10.29
N TRP A 152 -16.69 -26.79 -11.42
CA TRP A 152 -15.27 -27.17 -11.59
C TRP A 152 -14.32 -25.97 -11.54
N SER A 153 -14.81 -24.79 -11.91
CA SER A 153 -14.02 -23.56 -11.94
C SER A 153 -13.61 -23.11 -10.54
N ALA A 154 -14.39 -23.44 -9.49
CA ALA A 154 -14.02 -23.14 -8.11
C ALA A 154 -12.74 -23.87 -7.67
N ALA A 155 -12.61 -25.17 -8.04
CA ALA A 155 -11.40 -25.94 -7.73
C ALA A 155 -10.17 -25.38 -8.44
N LEU A 156 -10.30 -25.08 -9.73
CA LEU A 156 -9.22 -24.53 -10.53
C LEU A 156 -8.80 -23.15 -10.02
N PHE A 157 -9.75 -22.24 -9.78
CA PHE A 157 -9.47 -20.90 -9.26
C PHE A 157 -8.82 -20.95 -7.88
N GLY A 158 -9.38 -21.73 -6.95
CA GLY A 158 -8.82 -21.92 -5.61
C GLY A 158 -7.43 -22.55 -5.67
N GLY A 159 -7.24 -23.55 -6.52
CA GLY A 159 -5.93 -24.20 -6.74
C GLY A 159 -4.89 -23.21 -7.24
N VAL A 160 -5.18 -22.44 -8.29
CA VAL A 160 -4.27 -21.40 -8.83
C VAL A 160 -3.99 -20.33 -7.79
N ALA A 161 -5.04 -19.77 -7.16
CA ALA A 161 -4.92 -18.67 -6.21
C ALA A 161 -4.08 -19.05 -4.98
N MET A 162 -4.42 -20.16 -4.34
CA MET A 162 -3.71 -20.61 -3.13
C MET A 162 -2.28 -21.06 -3.44
N THR A 163 -2.05 -21.74 -4.54
CA THR A 163 -0.69 -22.13 -4.97
C THR A 163 0.18 -20.90 -5.25
N ALA A 164 -0.36 -19.90 -5.94
CA ALA A 164 0.36 -18.68 -6.23
C ALA A 164 0.74 -17.93 -4.94
N ILE A 165 -0.20 -17.81 -4.00
CA ILE A 165 0.06 -17.18 -2.69
C ILE A 165 1.18 -17.93 -1.95
N ILE A 166 1.05 -19.26 -1.83
CA ILE A 166 2.04 -20.09 -1.12
C ILE A 166 3.41 -20.00 -1.80
N TYR A 167 3.46 -20.05 -3.12
CA TYR A 167 4.71 -19.93 -3.87
C TYR A 167 5.43 -18.61 -3.58
N PHE A 168 4.72 -17.48 -3.66
CA PHE A 168 5.35 -16.18 -3.45
C PHE A 168 5.68 -15.90 -1.99
N ILE A 169 4.86 -16.35 -1.05
CA ILE A 169 5.12 -16.14 0.37
C ILE A 169 6.22 -17.06 0.87
N LEU A 170 6.08 -18.38 0.71
CA LEU A 170 6.99 -19.35 1.31
C LEU A 170 8.27 -19.51 0.47
N ILE A 171 8.15 -19.64 -0.85
CA ILE A 171 9.30 -20.01 -1.70
C ILE A 171 10.13 -18.78 -2.06
N LYS A 172 9.51 -17.65 -2.32
CA LYS A 172 10.22 -16.41 -2.70
C LYS A 172 10.39 -15.43 -1.55
N GLY A 173 9.37 -15.21 -0.72
CA GLY A 173 9.40 -14.22 0.35
C GLY A 173 10.26 -14.63 1.55
N MET A 174 10.35 -15.93 1.85
CA MET A 174 11.16 -16.42 2.99
C MET A 174 12.65 -16.62 2.67
N LYS A 175 13.08 -16.41 1.43
CA LYS A 175 14.46 -16.71 1.00
C LYS A 175 15.52 -15.99 1.83
N ASP A 176 15.26 -14.74 2.21
CA ASP A 176 16.17 -13.90 2.99
C ASP A 176 15.80 -13.83 4.49
N SER A 177 14.91 -14.70 4.96
CA SER A 177 14.49 -14.72 6.37
C SER A 177 15.50 -15.43 7.26
N SER A 178 15.53 -15.05 8.53
CA SER A 178 16.41 -15.65 9.56
C SER A 178 16.17 -17.15 9.78
N PHE A 179 15.05 -17.68 9.32
CA PHE A 179 14.65 -19.09 9.47
C PHE A 179 15.14 -19.97 8.31
N MET A 180 15.59 -19.36 7.21
CA MET A 180 15.99 -20.09 6.01
C MET A 180 17.45 -20.52 6.11
N THR A 181 17.70 -21.82 6.30
CA THR A 181 19.05 -22.36 6.21
C THR A 181 19.49 -22.48 4.74
N PRO A 182 20.80 -22.39 4.44
CA PRO A 182 21.31 -22.56 3.08
C PRO A 182 20.88 -23.87 2.44
N GLU A 183 20.87 -24.96 3.18
CA GLU A 183 20.46 -26.30 2.74
C GLU A 183 18.98 -26.33 2.35
N LEU A 184 18.09 -25.73 3.17
CA LEU A 184 16.67 -25.66 2.89
C LEU A 184 16.39 -24.80 1.65
N SER A 185 17.11 -23.68 1.50
CA SER A 185 17.00 -22.80 0.33
C SER A 185 17.41 -23.52 -0.96
N GLU A 186 18.49 -24.29 -0.93
CA GLU A 186 18.96 -25.08 -2.05
C GLU A 186 17.96 -26.20 -2.40
N TRP A 187 17.46 -26.91 -1.41
CA TRP A 187 16.45 -27.95 -1.58
C TRP A 187 15.17 -27.40 -2.22
N ILE A 188 14.64 -26.29 -1.69
CA ILE A 188 13.45 -25.61 -2.25
C ILE A 188 13.72 -25.18 -3.69
N SER A 189 14.89 -24.60 -3.97
CA SER A 189 15.26 -24.15 -5.31
C SER A 189 15.29 -25.31 -6.31
N THR A 190 15.89 -26.43 -5.91
CA THR A 190 16.00 -27.65 -6.75
C THR A 190 14.64 -28.27 -7.03
N TYR A 191 13.78 -28.37 -6.03
CA TYR A 191 12.46 -29.04 -6.14
C TYR A 191 11.29 -28.09 -6.38
N THR A 192 11.53 -26.80 -6.69
CA THR A 192 10.48 -25.79 -6.87
C THR A 192 9.36 -26.24 -7.81
N ARG A 193 9.67 -26.87 -8.96
CA ARG A 193 8.65 -27.34 -9.92
C ARG A 193 7.73 -28.39 -9.31
N HIS A 194 8.31 -29.35 -8.59
CA HIS A 194 7.56 -30.45 -7.95
C HIS A 194 6.70 -29.91 -6.79
N LEU A 195 7.25 -28.97 -6.01
CA LEU A 195 6.53 -28.31 -4.93
C LEU A 195 5.32 -27.53 -5.45
N VAL A 196 5.52 -26.74 -6.50
CA VAL A 196 4.42 -25.97 -7.13
C VAL A 196 3.35 -26.90 -7.69
N ALA A 197 3.74 -27.96 -8.41
CA ALA A 197 2.79 -28.94 -8.94
C ALA A 197 2.03 -29.68 -7.83
N GLY A 198 2.73 -30.09 -6.78
CA GLY A 198 2.12 -30.76 -5.61
C GLY A 198 1.15 -29.83 -4.87
N CYS A 199 1.55 -28.59 -4.61
CA CYS A 199 0.67 -27.58 -4.03
C CYS A 199 -0.57 -27.32 -4.90
N PHE A 200 -0.39 -27.22 -6.22
CA PHE A 200 -1.50 -27.00 -7.14
C PHE A 200 -2.53 -28.13 -7.08
N ILE A 201 -2.07 -29.39 -7.17
CA ILE A 201 -2.95 -30.55 -7.06
C ILE A 201 -3.64 -30.59 -5.71
N PHE A 202 -2.89 -30.40 -4.62
CA PHE A 202 -3.43 -30.37 -3.27
C PHE A 202 -4.51 -29.30 -3.09
N PHE A 203 -4.24 -28.05 -3.51
CA PHE A 203 -5.20 -26.96 -3.36
C PHE A 203 -6.38 -27.06 -4.32
N CYS A 204 -6.23 -27.66 -5.49
CA CYS A 204 -7.37 -27.98 -6.35
C CYS A 204 -8.31 -28.98 -5.66
N LEU A 205 -7.75 -30.06 -5.10
CA LEU A 205 -8.52 -31.08 -4.37
C LEU A 205 -9.17 -30.47 -3.12
N LEU A 206 -8.42 -29.72 -2.33
CA LEU A 206 -8.93 -29.04 -1.14
C LEU A 206 -10.07 -28.09 -1.50
N SER A 207 -9.92 -27.28 -2.54
CA SER A 207 -10.96 -26.34 -3.00
C SER A 207 -12.21 -27.09 -3.45
N GLN A 208 -12.06 -28.25 -4.11
CA GLN A 208 -13.19 -29.06 -4.52
C GLN A 208 -13.92 -29.67 -3.31
N VAL A 209 -13.18 -30.16 -2.32
CA VAL A 209 -13.76 -30.67 -1.07
C VAL A 209 -14.50 -29.58 -0.31
N LEU A 210 -13.90 -28.41 -0.16
CA LEU A 210 -14.54 -27.25 0.46
C LEU A 210 -15.83 -26.84 -0.29
N HIS A 211 -15.79 -26.88 -1.62
CA HIS A 211 -16.99 -26.61 -2.43
C HIS A 211 -18.11 -27.64 -2.16
N TRP A 212 -17.79 -28.93 -2.05
CA TRP A 212 -18.75 -29.98 -1.67
C TRP A 212 -19.30 -29.77 -0.26
N CYS A 213 -18.48 -29.26 0.66
CA CYS A 213 -18.92 -28.86 2.00
C CYS A 213 -19.74 -27.55 2.00
N ARG A 214 -20.12 -27.02 0.83
CA ARG A 214 -20.86 -25.76 0.64
C ARG A 214 -20.15 -24.51 1.15
N ILE A 215 -18.82 -24.56 1.30
CA ILE A 215 -18.00 -23.40 1.66
C ILE A 215 -17.71 -22.59 0.39
N ASN A 216 -17.92 -21.27 0.45
CA ASN A 216 -17.66 -20.41 -0.67
C ASN A 216 -16.15 -20.19 -0.85
N ILE A 217 -15.57 -20.72 -1.93
CA ILE A 217 -14.14 -20.66 -2.24
C ILE A 217 -13.65 -19.20 -2.38
N PHE A 218 -14.47 -18.31 -2.92
CA PHE A 218 -14.09 -16.88 -2.99
C PHE A 218 -13.90 -16.25 -1.62
N LYS A 219 -14.70 -16.64 -0.60
CA LYS A 219 -14.49 -16.19 0.79
C LYS A 219 -13.18 -16.71 1.35
N VAL A 220 -12.84 -17.97 1.09
CA VAL A 220 -11.56 -18.56 1.52
C VAL A 220 -10.37 -17.86 0.85
N VAL A 221 -10.43 -17.68 -0.47
CA VAL A 221 -9.39 -16.97 -1.23
C VAL A 221 -9.28 -15.51 -0.79
N THR A 222 -10.39 -14.84 -0.48
CA THR A 222 -10.39 -13.47 0.04
C THR A 222 -9.70 -13.38 1.41
N LEU A 223 -9.96 -14.31 2.33
CA LEU A 223 -9.30 -14.36 3.63
C LEU A 223 -7.80 -14.63 3.49
N LEU A 224 -7.44 -15.61 2.68
CA LEU A 224 -6.04 -15.94 2.41
C LEU A 224 -5.33 -14.79 1.66
N GLY A 225 -6.02 -14.15 0.71
CA GLY A 225 -5.54 -12.95 0.01
C GLY A 225 -5.35 -11.76 0.96
N THR A 226 -6.23 -11.61 1.95
CA THR A 226 -6.07 -10.58 3.00
C THR A 226 -4.82 -10.84 3.83
N PHE A 227 -4.60 -12.09 4.25
CA PHE A 227 -3.37 -12.48 4.94
C PHE A 227 -2.13 -12.18 4.07
N ALA A 228 -2.16 -12.64 2.81
CA ALA A 228 -1.05 -12.47 1.87
C ALA A 228 -0.74 -10.99 1.59
N LEU A 229 -1.77 -10.18 1.40
CA LEU A 229 -1.62 -8.75 1.18
C LEU A 229 -1.07 -8.05 2.42
N ALA A 230 -1.59 -8.35 3.60
CA ALA A 230 -1.11 -7.79 4.86
C ALA A 230 0.36 -8.16 5.13
N LEU A 231 0.74 -9.42 4.86
CA LEU A 231 2.11 -9.88 4.93
C LEU A 231 3.02 -9.15 3.93
N ALA A 232 2.59 -9.02 2.68
CA ALA A 232 3.36 -8.34 1.65
C ALA A 232 3.52 -6.84 1.94
N PHE A 233 2.47 -6.18 2.46
CA PHE A 233 2.52 -4.79 2.93
C PHE A 233 3.54 -4.63 4.06
N ALA A 234 3.43 -5.42 5.12
CA ALA A 234 4.35 -5.31 6.25
C ALA A 234 5.78 -5.64 5.85
N GLY A 235 5.98 -6.65 5.01
CA GLY A 235 7.30 -7.04 4.52
C GLY A 235 7.99 -5.97 3.66
N ASN A 236 7.24 -5.13 2.96
CA ASN A 236 7.76 -4.07 2.12
C ASN A 236 7.73 -2.69 2.80
N ASP A 237 6.62 -2.32 3.44
CA ASP A 237 6.42 -0.95 3.93
C ASP A 237 6.95 -0.70 5.35
N LEU A 238 7.07 -1.74 6.18
CA LEU A 238 7.55 -1.57 7.56
C LEU A 238 8.96 -0.99 7.57
N VAL A 239 9.79 -1.39 6.62
CA VAL A 239 11.16 -0.89 6.47
C VAL A 239 11.21 0.61 6.22
N ASN A 240 10.22 1.16 5.54
CA ASN A 240 10.15 2.60 5.29
C ASN A 240 10.02 3.40 6.60
N PHE A 241 9.34 2.85 7.61
CA PHE A 241 9.19 3.49 8.91
C PHE A 241 10.32 3.20 9.89
N VAL A 242 10.87 1.98 9.83
CA VAL A 242 11.83 1.47 10.84
C VAL A 242 13.25 1.46 10.31
N GLY A 243 13.43 1.40 8.99
CA GLY A 243 14.75 1.29 8.35
C GLY A 243 15.66 2.48 8.65
N VAL A 244 15.14 3.69 8.54
CA VAL A 244 15.93 4.90 8.79
C VAL A 244 16.32 5.07 10.27
N PRO A 245 15.38 4.95 11.25
CA PRO A 245 15.75 4.95 12.67
C PRO A 245 16.75 3.86 13.06
N LEU A 246 16.59 2.65 12.51
CA LEU A 246 17.53 1.56 12.80
C LEU A 246 18.87 1.72 12.09
N THR A 247 18.91 2.41 10.95
CA THR A 247 20.18 2.83 10.33
C THR A 247 20.90 3.82 11.25
N GLY A 248 20.20 4.84 11.75
CA GLY A 248 20.76 5.76 12.74
C GLY A 248 21.25 5.07 14.02
N TYR A 249 20.46 4.12 14.53
CA TYR A 249 20.86 3.31 15.70
C TYR A 249 22.10 2.46 15.42
N SER A 250 22.16 1.79 14.27
CA SER A 250 23.34 1.00 13.86
C SER A 250 24.58 1.87 13.71
N SER A 251 24.42 3.07 13.12
CA SER A 251 25.50 4.06 12.99
C SER A 251 26.02 4.53 14.34
N TYR A 252 25.10 4.77 15.29
CA TYR A 252 25.46 5.16 16.65
C TYR A 252 26.22 4.04 17.38
N MET A 253 25.76 2.80 17.29
CA MET A 253 26.42 1.66 17.93
C MET A 253 27.82 1.43 17.36
N ASP A 254 27.99 1.58 16.04
CA ASP A 254 29.30 1.46 15.41
C ASP A 254 30.24 2.61 15.81
N TYR A 255 29.72 3.85 15.83
CA TYR A 255 30.49 5.01 16.29
C TYR A 255 30.97 4.87 17.73
N VAL A 256 30.12 4.37 18.64
CA VAL A 256 30.49 4.13 20.04
C VAL A 256 31.53 3.03 20.18
N ALA A 257 31.43 1.97 19.36
CA ALA A 257 32.35 0.84 19.43
C ALA A 257 33.71 1.13 18.77
N ASN A 258 33.74 1.82 17.64
CA ASN A 258 34.91 1.94 16.77
C ASN A 258 35.36 3.38 16.50
N GLY A 259 34.49 4.37 16.74
CA GLY A 259 34.71 5.78 16.35
C GLY A 259 35.71 6.53 17.24
N ASN A 260 35.94 6.07 18.48
CA ASN A 260 36.89 6.68 19.44
C ASN A 260 36.70 8.21 19.60
N GLY A 261 35.49 8.73 19.39
CA GLY A 261 35.21 10.16 19.46
C GLY A 261 35.67 10.98 18.25
N SER A 262 36.04 10.34 17.15
CA SER A 262 36.47 11.02 15.93
C SER A 262 35.29 11.65 15.21
N GLU A 263 35.34 12.94 14.90
CA GLU A 263 34.35 13.66 14.10
C GLU A 263 34.34 13.23 12.63
N THR A 264 35.45 12.67 12.15
CA THR A 264 35.67 12.22 10.75
C THR A 264 35.47 10.71 10.58
N PHE A 265 34.78 10.04 11.51
CA PHE A 265 34.51 8.61 11.43
C PHE A 265 33.53 8.30 10.29
N LEU A 266 33.99 7.57 9.28
CA LEU A 266 33.20 7.15 8.11
C LEU A 266 32.33 5.94 8.42
N MET A 267 31.13 5.89 7.82
CA MET A 267 30.12 4.86 8.07
C MET A 267 30.19 3.68 7.08
N ASP A 268 31.40 3.16 6.84
CA ASP A 268 31.64 2.01 5.95
C ASP A 268 30.91 0.73 6.41
N SER A 269 30.71 0.55 7.71
CA SER A 269 29.98 -0.58 8.28
C SER A 269 28.55 -0.72 7.78
N LEU A 270 27.92 0.36 7.31
CA LEU A 270 26.58 0.34 6.76
C LEU A 270 26.47 -0.38 5.41
N ASN A 271 27.59 -0.63 4.72
CA ASN A 271 27.63 -1.42 3.49
C ASN A 271 27.41 -2.93 3.75
N ALA A 272 27.64 -3.38 4.98
CA ALA A 272 27.34 -4.76 5.34
C ALA A 272 25.82 -5.01 5.37
N PRO A 273 25.37 -6.24 5.01
CA PRO A 273 23.95 -6.60 5.06
C PRO A 273 23.31 -6.30 6.42
N ALA A 274 22.13 -5.71 6.41
CA ALA A 274 21.44 -5.35 7.63
C ALA A 274 21.12 -6.59 8.47
N ARG A 275 21.58 -6.60 9.73
CA ARG A 275 21.22 -7.61 10.74
C ARG A 275 20.36 -6.95 11.82
N THR A 276 19.09 -6.78 11.51
CA THR A 276 18.16 -6.16 12.46
C THR A 276 17.75 -7.18 13.53
N PRO A 277 17.87 -6.86 14.83
CA PRO A 277 17.36 -7.72 15.88
C PRO A 277 15.85 -7.97 15.72
N PHE A 278 15.48 -9.24 15.79
CA PHE A 278 14.09 -9.71 15.64
C PHE A 278 13.08 -8.91 16.49
N ILE A 279 13.48 -8.52 17.71
CA ILE A 279 12.60 -7.82 18.65
C ILE A 279 12.14 -6.45 18.12
N PHE A 280 13.01 -5.73 17.39
CA PHE A 280 12.62 -4.44 16.80
C PHE A 280 11.60 -4.61 15.68
N LEU A 281 11.77 -5.62 14.84
CA LEU A 281 10.82 -5.93 13.76
C LEU A 281 9.47 -6.39 14.32
N ALA A 282 9.48 -7.28 15.30
CA ALA A 282 8.26 -7.76 15.95
C ALA A 282 7.51 -6.63 16.67
N LEU A 283 8.22 -5.78 17.43
CA LEU A 283 7.62 -4.64 18.12
C LEU A 283 7.02 -3.64 17.13
N SER A 284 7.71 -3.37 16.03
CA SER A 284 7.21 -2.49 14.97
C SER A 284 5.95 -3.05 14.32
N GLY A 285 5.89 -4.37 14.10
CA GLY A 285 4.69 -5.05 13.62
C GLY A 285 3.51 -4.89 14.57
N VAL A 286 3.73 -5.01 15.88
CA VAL A 286 2.69 -4.76 16.89
C VAL A 286 2.20 -3.31 16.86
N VAL A 287 3.10 -2.34 16.81
CA VAL A 287 2.75 -0.91 16.69
C VAL A 287 1.94 -0.65 15.43
N MET A 288 2.32 -1.27 14.30
CA MET A 288 1.58 -1.16 13.04
C MET A 288 0.15 -1.71 13.16
N ILE A 289 -0.04 -2.86 13.81
CA ILE A 289 -1.38 -3.43 14.06
C ILE A 289 -2.23 -2.47 14.91
N VAL A 290 -1.67 -1.96 16.00
CA VAL A 290 -2.37 -1.00 16.87
C VAL A 290 -2.74 0.26 16.09
N ALA A 291 -1.83 0.81 15.29
CA ALA A 291 -2.08 1.98 14.45
C ALA A 291 -3.20 1.73 13.43
N LEU A 292 -3.18 0.61 12.71
CA LEU A 292 -4.21 0.26 11.72
C LEU A 292 -5.60 0.06 12.34
N THR A 293 -5.65 -0.53 13.52
CA THR A 293 -6.93 -0.78 14.21
C THR A 293 -7.53 0.50 14.78
N THR A 294 -6.70 1.41 15.30
CA THR A 294 -7.15 2.60 16.04
C THR A 294 -7.24 3.88 15.20
N SER A 295 -6.46 3.99 14.10
CA SER A 295 -6.38 5.23 13.32
C SER A 295 -7.64 5.52 12.51
N ARG A 296 -8.28 6.65 12.82
CA ARG A 296 -9.42 7.16 12.04
C ARG A 296 -8.97 7.79 10.70
N LYS A 297 -7.77 8.39 10.66
CA LYS A 297 -7.18 8.98 9.44
C LYS A 297 -6.93 7.90 8.38
N ALA A 298 -6.34 6.76 8.78
CA ALA A 298 -6.10 5.63 7.88
C ALA A 298 -7.39 5.10 7.23
N ARG A 299 -8.50 5.06 8.00
CA ARG A 299 -9.81 4.67 7.46
C ARG A 299 -10.33 5.62 6.38
N GLY A 300 -10.06 6.91 6.48
CA GLY A 300 -10.39 7.90 5.44
C GLY A 300 -9.69 7.62 4.11
N VAL A 301 -8.39 7.28 4.15
CA VAL A 301 -7.61 6.92 2.96
C VAL A 301 -8.15 5.64 2.29
N ILE A 302 -8.46 4.61 3.09
CA ILE A 302 -9.04 3.37 2.58
C ILE A 302 -10.39 3.65 1.91
N LYS A 303 -11.24 4.48 2.52
CA LYS A 303 -12.54 4.87 1.95
C LYS A 303 -12.37 5.51 0.58
N THR A 304 -11.47 6.47 0.41
CA THR A 304 -11.20 7.11 -0.89
C THR A 304 -10.80 6.10 -1.95
N SER A 305 -9.89 5.16 -1.62
CA SER A 305 -9.44 4.12 -2.55
C SER A 305 -10.57 3.17 -2.95
N VAL A 306 -11.43 2.80 -2.00
CA VAL A 306 -12.57 1.90 -2.23
C VAL A 306 -13.66 2.61 -3.04
N ASP A 307 -13.97 3.87 -2.73
CA ASP A 307 -15.01 4.64 -3.42
C ASP A 307 -14.66 4.87 -4.90
N LEU A 308 -13.39 5.15 -5.22
CA LEU A 308 -12.92 5.24 -6.62
C LEU A 308 -13.04 3.91 -7.37
N ALA A 309 -12.95 2.77 -6.66
CA ALA A 309 -13.04 1.43 -7.23
C ALA A 309 -14.47 0.85 -7.25
N ARG A 310 -15.49 1.54 -6.75
CA ARG A 310 -16.88 1.03 -6.62
C ARG A 310 -17.45 0.55 -7.94
N GLN A 311 -18.35 -0.43 -7.83
CA GLN A 311 -19.09 -0.99 -8.96
C GLN A 311 -20.36 -0.18 -9.25
N ASP A 312 -20.95 0.43 -8.22
CA ASP A 312 -22.16 1.22 -8.31
C ASP A 312 -21.88 2.71 -8.61
N ALA A 313 -22.90 3.42 -9.12
CA ALA A 313 -22.91 4.88 -9.15
C ALA A 313 -23.09 5.39 -7.70
N GLY A 314 -22.09 6.08 -7.17
CA GLY A 314 -22.11 6.69 -5.83
C GLY A 314 -21.78 8.17 -5.91
N ASP A 315 -21.76 8.84 -4.74
CA ASP A 315 -21.34 10.24 -4.63
C ASP A 315 -19.92 10.41 -5.17
N GLU A 316 -19.77 11.24 -6.20
CA GLU A 316 -18.48 11.46 -6.86
C GLU A 316 -17.67 12.50 -6.06
N MET A 317 -16.54 12.07 -5.48
CA MET A 317 -15.68 12.91 -4.65
C MET A 317 -14.88 13.95 -5.46
N PHE A 318 -14.68 13.72 -6.74
CA PHE A 318 -13.85 14.55 -7.61
C PHE A 318 -14.67 15.25 -8.68
N GLY A 319 -14.33 16.50 -8.99
CA GLY A 319 -14.95 17.25 -10.08
C GLY A 319 -14.55 16.72 -11.47
N SER A 320 -15.15 17.22 -12.53
CA SER A 320 -14.77 16.85 -13.90
C SER A 320 -13.58 17.67 -14.40
N SER A 321 -12.57 17.02 -14.99
CA SER A 321 -11.43 17.71 -15.62
C SER A 321 -11.47 17.64 -17.15
N GLY A 322 -10.89 18.64 -17.83
CA GLY A 322 -10.81 18.66 -19.30
C GLY A 322 -9.98 17.52 -19.88
N LEU A 323 -8.91 17.11 -19.16
CA LEU A 323 -8.07 15.98 -19.54
C LEU A 323 -8.83 14.66 -19.45
N ALA A 324 -9.55 14.43 -18.34
CA ALA A 324 -10.36 13.23 -18.17
C ALA A 324 -11.42 13.09 -19.27
N ARG A 325 -12.08 14.21 -19.64
CA ARG A 325 -13.05 14.21 -20.75
C ARG A 325 -12.42 13.82 -22.09
N ARG A 326 -11.19 14.25 -22.38
CA ARG A 326 -10.46 13.85 -23.60
C ARG A 326 -10.12 12.36 -23.60
N ILE A 327 -9.63 11.83 -22.45
CA ILE A 327 -9.30 10.40 -22.30
C ILE A 327 -10.56 9.55 -22.46
N VAL A 328 -11.69 9.92 -21.82
CA VAL A 328 -12.95 9.18 -21.94
C VAL A 328 -13.45 9.18 -23.39
N ARG A 329 -13.37 10.30 -24.10
CA ARG A 329 -13.79 10.37 -25.52
C ARG A 329 -12.91 9.47 -26.40
N ALA A 330 -11.60 9.53 -26.22
CA ALA A 330 -10.66 8.69 -26.99
C ALA A 330 -10.90 7.20 -26.70
N SER A 331 -11.05 6.82 -25.42
CA SER A 331 -11.35 5.43 -25.04
C SER A 331 -12.71 4.96 -25.57
N SER A 332 -13.73 5.80 -25.53
CA SER A 332 -15.06 5.49 -26.06
C SER A 332 -15.02 5.31 -27.59
N SER A 333 -14.27 6.14 -28.32
CA SER A 333 -14.08 6.02 -29.76
C SER A 333 -13.40 4.71 -30.13
N LEU A 334 -12.31 4.35 -29.41
CA LEU A 334 -11.61 3.07 -29.61
C LEU A 334 -12.52 1.87 -29.31
N ALA A 335 -13.26 1.93 -28.19
CA ALA A 335 -14.20 0.87 -27.81
C ALA A 335 -15.29 0.67 -28.86
N THR A 336 -15.86 1.76 -29.42
CA THR A 336 -16.85 1.70 -30.49
C THR A 336 -16.25 1.11 -31.76
N GLY A 337 -15.01 1.46 -32.11
CA GLY A 337 -14.29 0.88 -33.24
C GLY A 337 -14.12 -0.64 -33.11
N ILE A 338 -13.68 -1.10 -31.94
CA ILE A 338 -13.51 -2.54 -31.63
C ILE A 338 -14.88 -3.25 -31.64
N ASP A 339 -15.89 -2.65 -31.04
CA ASP A 339 -17.24 -3.21 -31.00
C ASP A 339 -17.83 -3.38 -32.41
N ASN A 340 -17.65 -2.41 -33.31
CA ASN A 340 -18.10 -2.49 -34.69
C ASN A 340 -17.36 -3.55 -35.52
N ALA A 341 -16.10 -3.81 -35.22
CA ALA A 341 -15.30 -4.84 -35.89
C ALA A 341 -15.58 -6.26 -35.37
N MET A 342 -16.29 -6.40 -34.26
CA MET A 342 -16.51 -7.69 -33.61
C MET A 342 -17.70 -8.44 -34.22
N PRO A 343 -17.56 -9.77 -34.51
CA PRO A 343 -18.67 -10.61 -34.98
C PRO A 343 -19.85 -10.60 -34.01
N GLN A 344 -21.09 -10.54 -34.53
CA GLN A 344 -22.31 -10.44 -33.70
C GLN A 344 -22.48 -11.60 -32.72
N GLY A 345 -22.02 -12.82 -33.06
CA GLY A 345 -22.05 -13.97 -32.16
C GLY A 345 -21.18 -13.77 -30.92
N LEU A 346 -19.95 -13.26 -31.12
CA LEU A 346 -19.01 -12.96 -30.04
C LEU A 346 -19.51 -11.81 -29.16
N LYS A 347 -20.09 -10.78 -29.78
CA LYS A 347 -20.70 -9.64 -29.08
C LYS A 347 -21.83 -10.08 -28.15
N ARG A 348 -22.74 -10.94 -28.63
CA ARG A 348 -23.82 -11.52 -27.82
C ARG A 348 -23.30 -12.40 -26.70
N TRP A 349 -22.28 -13.21 -26.96
CA TRP A 349 -21.67 -14.06 -25.95
C TRP A 349 -20.99 -13.22 -24.85
N LEU A 350 -20.19 -12.20 -25.23
CA LEU A 350 -19.57 -11.26 -24.28
C LEU A 350 -20.63 -10.48 -23.48
N GLY A 351 -21.71 -10.02 -24.13
CA GLY A 351 -22.79 -9.31 -23.47
C GLY A 351 -23.38 -10.12 -22.31
N LYS A 352 -23.64 -11.42 -22.52
CA LYS A 352 -24.14 -12.33 -21.48
C LYS A 352 -23.12 -12.55 -20.33
N ARG A 353 -21.80 -12.49 -20.63
CA ARG A 353 -20.77 -12.67 -19.59
C ARG A 353 -20.60 -11.43 -18.71
N PHE A 354 -20.89 -10.24 -19.25
CA PHE A 354 -20.75 -8.96 -18.56
C PHE A 354 -22.10 -8.33 -18.20
N ASP A 355 -23.14 -9.16 -18.01
CA ASP A 355 -24.44 -8.71 -17.54
C ASP A 355 -24.39 -8.34 -16.05
N LYS A 356 -24.58 -7.06 -15.75
CA LYS A 356 -24.50 -6.51 -14.40
C LYS A 356 -25.79 -6.72 -13.59
N ASP A 357 -26.91 -6.94 -14.27
CA ASP A 357 -28.19 -7.13 -13.60
C ASP A 357 -28.22 -8.44 -12.80
N GLU A 358 -27.33 -9.39 -13.16
CA GLU A 358 -27.12 -10.63 -12.40
C GLU A 358 -26.10 -10.50 -11.25
N ALA A 359 -25.59 -9.30 -10.95
CA ALA A 359 -24.51 -9.14 -9.95
C ALA A 359 -24.98 -9.49 -8.54
N ILE A 360 -24.23 -10.40 -7.90
CA ILE A 360 -24.45 -10.77 -6.50
C ILE A 360 -23.58 -9.87 -5.63
N LEU A 361 -24.16 -8.76 -5.17
CA LEU A 361 -23.52 -7.84 -4.23
C LEU A 361 -24.02 -8.13 -2.81
N GLU A 362 -23.10 -8.26 -1.85
CA GLU A 362 -23.44 -8.26 -0.44
C GLU A 362 -23.79 -6.83 0.00
N ASN A 363 -24.73 -6.66 0.95
CA ASN A 363 -25.20 -5.35 1.40
C ASN A 363 -24.04 -4.45 1.85
N GLY A 364 -23.92 -3.28 1.21
CA GLY A 364 -22.85 -2.31 1.52
C GLY A 364 -21.48 -2.61 0.88
N ALA A 365 -21.32 -3.69 0.11
CA ALA A 365 -20.08 -3.99 -0.58
C ALA A 365 -19.87 -3.03 -1.77
N ALA A 366 -18.64 -2.54 -1.94
CA ALA A 366 -18.27 -1.67 -3.05
C ALA A 366 -18.16 -2.43 -4.38
N PHE A 367 -17.90 -3.74 -4.33
CA PHE A 367 -17.76 -4.64 -5.47
C PHE A 367 -18.00 -6.09 -5.06
N ASP A 368 -18.21 -6.97 -6.04
CA ASP A 368 -18.54 -8.38 -5.82
C ASP A 368 -17.31 -9.20 -5.34
N MET A 369 -17.59 -10.44 -4.86
CA MET A 369 -16.60 -11.33 -4.27
C MET A 369 -15.53 -11.80 -5.27
N VAL A 370 -15.85 -11.93 -6.56
CA VAL A 370 -14.87 -12.32 -7.59
C VAL A 370 -13.81 -11.24 -7.72
N ARG A 371 -14.23 -9.99 -7.83
CA ARG A 371 -13.32 -8.85 -7.94
C ARG A 371 -12.54 -8.62 -6.65
N ALA A 372 -13.17 -8.81 -5.48
CA ALA A 372 -12.47 -8.75 -4.20
C ALA A 372 -11.32 -9.77 -4.13
N ALA A 373 -11.60 -11.03 -4.48
CA ALA A 373 -10.60 -12.09 -4.49
C ALA A 373 -9.47 -11.82 -5.49
N VAL A 374 -9.80 -11.38 -6.71
CA VAL A 374 -8.80 -11.06 -7.75
C VAL A 374 -7.93 -9.89 -7.31
N ASN A 375 -8.50 -8.82 -6.77
CA ASN A 375 -7.74 -7.64 -6.31
C ASN A 375 -6.75 -8.01 -5.21
N LEU A 376 -7.20 -8.72 -4.18
CA LEU A 376 -6.35 -9.14 -3.05
C LEU A 376 -5.24 -10.09 -3.50
N LEU A 377 -5.60 -11.09 -4.31
CA LEU A 377 -4.65 -12.04 -4.86
C LEU A 377 -3.58 -11.33 -5.71
N LEU A 378 -3.99 -10.57 -6.70
CA LEU A 378 -3.07 -9.97 -7.66
C LEU A 378 -2.19 -8.90 -7.01
N ALA A 379 -2.76 -8.05 -6.16
CA ALA A 379 -1.97 -7.06 -5.43
C ALA A 379 -0.91 -7.73 -4.54
N SER A 380 -1.29 -8.76 -3.77
CA SER A 380 -0.34 -9.49 -2.92
C SER A 380 0.77 -10.17 -3.73
N LEU A 381 0.45 -10.76 -4.88
CA LEU A 381 1.43 -11.42 -5.74
C LEU A 381 2.41 -10.43 -6.36
N LEU A 382 1.93 -9.30 -6.88
CA LEU A 382 2.79 -8.28 -7.49
C LEU A 382 3.71 -7.64 -6.47
N ILE A 383 3.22 -7.34 -5.25
CA ILE A 383 4.03 -6.79 -4.18
C ILE A 383 5.08 -7.82 -3.71
N ALA A 384 4.67 -9.07 -3.47
CA ALA A 384 5.57 -10.14 -3.06
C ALA A 384 6.66 -10.42 -4.13
N LEU A 385 6.31 -10.33 -5.41
CA LEU A 385 7.28 -10.43 -6.50
C LEU A 385 8.31 -9.29 -6.42
N GLY A 386 7.88 -8.05 -6.28
CA GLY A 386 8.78 -6.90 -6.13
C GLY A 386 9.69 -7.03 -4.92
N THR A 387 9.15 -7.40 -3.77
CA THR A 387 9.92 -7.64 -2.54
C THR A 387 10.95 -8.76 -2.74
N SER A 388 10.59 -9.85 -3.43
CA SER A 388 11.51 -10.95 -3.72
C SER A 388 12.67 -10.56 -4.64
N LEU A 389 12.49 -9.52 -5.44
CA LEU A 389 13.53 -8.93 -6.29
C LEU A 389 14.31 -7.81 -5.58
N LYS A 390 14.06 -7.59 -4.29
CA LYS A 390 14.61 -6.48 -3.49
C LYS A 390 14.35 -5.10 -4.12
N LEU A 391 13.24 -4.96 -4.84
CA LEU A 391 12.79 -3.70 -5.41
C LEU A 391 11.75 -3.09 -4.47
N PRO A 392 12.04 -1.93 -3.88
CA PRO A 392 11.06 -1.22 -3.07
C PRO A 392 9.95 -0.70 -3.98
N LEU A 393 8.79 -1.33 -3.90
CA LEU A 393 7.59 -0.94 -4.63
C LEU A 393 6.68 -0.11 -3.74
N SER A 394 5.89 0.75 -4.38
CA SER A 394 4.78 1.37 -3.67
C SER A 394 3.60 0.39 -3.58
N THR A 395 3.44 -0.22 -2.42
CA THR A 395 2.34 -1.16 -2.16
C THR A 395 0.99 -0.51 -2.33
N THR A 396 0.83 0.74 -1.86
CA THR A 396 -0.37 1.55 -2.03
C THR A 396 -0.70 1.77 -3.50
N TYR A 397 0.29 2.11 -4.32
CA TYR A 397 0.07 2.35 -5.76
C TYR A 397 -0.27 1.06 -6.49
N VAL A 398 0.42 -0.04 -6.20
CA VAL A 398 0.12 -1.35 -6.80
C VAL A 398 -1.30 -1.79 -6.46
N ALA A 399 -1.69 -1.76 -5.19
CA ALA A 399 -3.04 -2.16 -4.76
C ALA A 399 -4.12 -1.27 -5.38
N PHE A 400 -3.90 0.05 -5.39
CA PHE A 400 -4.82 1.01 -6.01
C PHE A 400 -4.96 0.78 -7.51
N MET A 401 -3.86 0.58 -8.24
CA MET A 401 -3.90 0.39 -9.68
C MET A 401 -4.45 -0.97 -10.11
N VAL A 402 -4.25 -2.03 -9.33
CA VAL A 402 -4.95 -3.31 -9.52
C VAL A 402 -6.47 -3.09 -9.39
N ALA A 403 -6.91 -2.38 -8.35
CA ALA A 403 -8.32 -2.09 -8.14
C ALA A 403 -8.92 -1.22 -9.27
N MET A 404 -8.16 -0.26 -9.80
CA MET A 404 -8.58 0.57 -10.93
C MET A 404 -8.65 -0.24 -12.23
N GLY A 405 -7.62 -1.06 -12.53
CA GLY A 405 -7.61 -1.93 -13.70
C GLY A 405 -8.76 -2.94 -13.69
N SER A 406 -9.02 -3.58 -12.56
CA SER A 406 -10.14 -4.51 -12.38
C SER A 406 -11.51 -3.81 -12.51
N SER A 407 -11.62 -2.57 -12.03
CA SER A 407 -12.81 -1.74 -12.17
C SER A 407 -13.12 -1.40 -13.64
N LEU A 408 -12.08 -1.08 -14.39
CA LEU A 408 -12.20 -0.83 -15.83
C LEU A 408 -12.66 -2.09 -16.57
N ALA A 409 -12.04 -3.24 -16.28
CA ALA A 409 -12.37 -4.52 -16.90
C ALA A 409 -13.83 -4.94 -16.66
N ASP A 410 -14.37 -4.67 -15.47
CA ASP A 410 -15.77 -4.93 -15.13
C ASP A 410 -16.76 -3.93 -15.75
N LYS A 411 -16.27 -3.00 -16.58
CA LYS A 411 -17.09 -1.91 -17.12
C LYS A 411 -17.83 -1.13 -16.01
N ALA A 412 -17.25 -1.08 -14.81
CA ALA A 412 -17.89 -0.43 -13.65
C ALA A 412 -18.06 1.09 -13.86
N TRP A 413 -17.39 1.66 -14.85
CA TRP A 413 -17.43 3.06 -15.17
C TRP A 413 -18.52 3.33 -16.22
N GLY A 414 -19.64 3.88 -15.82
CA GLY A 414 -20.63 4.45 -16.73
C GLY A 414 -20.04 5.66 -17.45
N ARG A 415 -20.63 6.07 -18.57
CA ARG A 415 -20.09 7.16 -19.43
C ARG A 415 -19.90 8.48 -18.68
N GLU A 416 -20.81 8.82 -17.77
CA GLU A 416 -20.74 10.05 -16.96
C GLU A 416 -19.78 9.86 -15.78
N SER A 417 -19.91 8.79 -15.00
CA SER A 417 -19.05 8.51 -13.85
C SER A 417 -17.59 8.26 -14.24
N ALA A 418 -17.31 7.80 -15.47
CA ALA A 418 -15.95 7.60 -15.96
C ALA A 418 -15.10 8.87 -15.94
N VAL A 419 -15.69 10.04 -16.27
CA VAL A 419 -14.95 11.32 -16.25
C VAL A 419 -14.51 11.68 -14.85
N PHE A 420 -15.39 11.53 -13.86
CA PHE A 420 -15.09 11.84 -12.45
C PHE A 420 -14.05 10.88 -11.88
N ARG A 421 -14.18 9.59 -12.16
CA ARG A 421 -13.23 8.54 -11.71
C ARG A 421 -11.85 8.71 -12.33
N ILE A 422 -11.78 8.98 -13.63
CA ILE A 422 -10.49 9.28 -14.28
C ILE A 422 -9.89 10.56 -13.71
N THR A 423 -10.69 11.59 -13.42
CA THR A 423 -10.19 12.78 -12.73
C THR A 423 -9.62 12.41 -11.35
N GLY A 424 -10.31 11.57 -10.58
CA GLY A 424 -9.83 11.07 -9.29
C GLY A 424 -8.50 10.32 -9.43
N VAL A 425 -8.40 9.41 -10.38
CA VAL A 425 -7.14 8.66 -10.65
C VAL A 425 -5.99 9.62 -11.03
N ILE A 426 -6.25 10.58 -11.93
CA ILE A 426 -5.25 11.58 -12.31
C ILE A 426 -4.84 12.45 -11.11
N SER A 427 -5.79 12.84 -10.26
CA SER A 427 -5.51 13.62 -9.05
C SER A 427 -4.65 12.84 -8.05
N VAL A 428 -4.92 11.55 -7.87
CA VAL A 428 -4.11 10.66 -7.03
C VAL A 428 -2.70 10.53 -7.60
N ILE A 429 -2.56 10.25 -8.90
CA ILE A 429 -1.25 10.15 -9.57
C ILE A 429 -0.51 11.49 -9.49
N GLY A 430 -1.18 12.61 -9.74
CA GLY A 430 -0.61 13.95 -9.57
C GLY A 430 -0.12 14.20 -8.14
N GLY A 431 -0.88 13.74 -7.15
CA GLY A 431 -0.50 13.77 -5.74
C GLY A 431 0.80 13.01 -5.46
N TRP A 432 1.04 11.91 -6.16
CA TRP A 432 2.28 11.13 -6.02
C TRP A 432 3.53 11.90 -6.44
N PHE A 433 3.46 12.63 -7.57
CA PHE A 433 4.56 13.50 -8.02
C PHE A 433 4.78 14.68 -7.08
N ILE A 434 3.70 15.27 -6.57
CA ILE A 434 3.78 16.35 -5.58
C ILE A 434 4.43 15.84 -4.29
N THR A 435 4.06 14.64 -3.83
CA THR A 435 4.67 14.01 -2.65
C THR A 435 6.17 13.82 -2.85
N ALA A 436 6.60 13.26 -3.99
CA ALA A 436 8.01 13.04 -4.29
C ALA A 436 8.82 14.35 -4.30
N GLY A 437 8.32 15.38 -4.99
CA GLY A 437 8.97 16.69 -5.04
C GLY A 437 9.02 17.39 -3.67
N ALA A 438 7.91 17.36 -2.93
CA ALA A 438 7.84 17.94 -1.59
C ALA A 438 8.76 17.21 -0.60
N ALA A 439 8.80 15.88 -0.64
CA ALA A 439 9.67 15.03 0.16
C ALA A 439 11.14 15.40 -0.06
N PHE A 440 11.57 15.44 -1.33
CA PHE A 440 12.94 15.80 -1.70
C PHE A 440 13.32 17.21 -1.20
N VAL A 441 12.53 18.22 -1.57
CA VAL A 441 12.86 19.63 -1.25
C VAL A 441 12.80 19.89 0.25
N ALA A 442 11.79 19.38 0.94
CA ALA A 442 11.64 19.61 2.37
C ALA A 442 12.79 18.96 3.16
N THR A 443 13.16 17.72 2.81
CA THR A 443 14.26 17.03 3.49
C THR A 443 15.61 17.65 3.14
N PHE A 444 15.81 18.07 1.90
CA PHE A 444 17.00 18.81 1.50
C PHE A 444 17.20 20.07 2.37
N LEU A 445 16.17 20.91 2.48
CA LEU A 445 16.25 22.13 3.28
C LEU A 445 16.43 21.83 4.78
N LEU A 446 15.73 20.83 5.30
CA LEU A 446 15.81 20.47 6.70
C LEU A 446 17.17 19.87 7.07
N ALA A 447 17.76 19.04 6.20
CA ALA A 447 19.09 18.48 6.40
C ALA A 447 20.16 19.59 6.46
N LEU A 448 20.09 20.58 5.58
CA LEU A 448 20.97 21.77 5.65
C LEU A 448 20.77 22.55 6.96
N ALA A 449 19.51 22.76 7.37
CA ALA A 449 19.22 23.48 8.61
C ALA A 449 19.76 22.73 9.85
N ILE A 450 19.67 21.40 9.87
CA ILE A 450 20.21 20.57 10.95
C ILE A 450 21.74 20.60 10.92
N TYR A 451 22.36 20.48 9.74
CA TYR A 451 23.81 20.46 9.60
C TYR A 451 24.44 21.76 10.12
N TYR A 452 23.96 22.93 9.68
CA TYR A 452 24.48 24.23 10.11
C TYR A 452 24.06 24.61 11.54
N GLY A 453 22.89 24.18 12.00
CA GLY A 453 22.40 24.48 13.34
C GLY A 453 22.85 23.52 14.44
N GLY A 454 23.47 22.41 14.08
CA GLY A 454 24.02 21.42 15.01
C GLY A 454 22.99 20.85 15.98
N THR A 455 23.43 20.52 17.19
CA THR A 455 22.59 19.87 18.20
C THR A 455 21.35 20.68 18.60
N ILE A 456 21.45 22.02 18.58
CA ILE A 456 20.29 22.88 18.90
C ILE A 456 19.19 22.70 17.86
N ALA A 457 19.55 22.71 16.56
CA ALA A 457 18.61 22.48 15.48
C ALA A 457 17.98 21.09 15.57
N MET A 458 18.74 20.05 15.92
CA MET A 458 18.20 18.69 16.12
C MET A 458 17.10 18.66 17.18
N VAL A 459 17.34 19.25 18.34
CA VAL A 459 16.34 19.32 19.42
C VAL A 459 15.11 20.12 19.01
N VAL A 460 15.31 21.27 18.36
CA VAL A 460 14.21 22.10 17.86
C VAL A 460 13.37 21.36 16.82
N VAL A 461 13.99 20.67 15.88
CA VAL A 461 13.27 19.88 14.86
C VAL A 461 12.42 18.79 15.49
N VAL A 462 12.96 18.03 16.44
CA VAL A 462 12.20 17.00 17.17
C VAL A 462 11.00 17.64 17.90
N ALA A 463 11.23 18.72 18.63
CA ALA A 463 10.17 19.43 19.37
C ALA A 463 9.06 19.95 18.43
N LEU A 464 9.44 20.55 17.31
CA LEU A 464 8.49 21.05 16.31
C LEU A 464 7.70 19.91 15.64
N THR A 465 8.34 18.79 15.34
CA THR A 465 7.67 17.60 14.77
C THR A 465 6.62 17.05 15.74
N ILE A 466 6.97 16.90 17.01
CA ILE A 466 6.02 16.45 18.04
C ILE A 466 4.86 17.46 18.20
N LEU A 467 5.15 18.75 18.26
CA LEU A 467 4.13 19.80 18.34
C LEU A 467 3.20 19.79 17.13
N PHE A 468 3.75 19.60 15.93
CA PHE A 468 2.96 19.46 14.71
C PHE A 468 1.99 18.30 14.80
N LEU A 469 2.44 17.10 15.21
CA LEU A 469 1.60 15.91 15.35
C LEU A 469 0.46 16.12 16.35
N ILE A 470 0.77 16.70 17.51
CA ILE A 470 -0.24 17.02 18.52
C ILE A 470 -1.28 17.99 17.95
N ARG A 471 -0.83 19.06 17.30
CA ARG A 471 -1.71 20.08 16.72
C ARG A 471 -2.54 19.55 15.57
N SER A 472 -1.96 18.72 14.70
CA SER A 472 -2.65 18.05 13.59
C SER A 472 -3.76 17.15 14.11
N ASN A 473 -3.48 16.34 15.13
CA ASN A 473 -4.47 15.43 15.72
C ASN A 473 -5.63 16.19 16.38
N ILE A 474 -5.34 17.29 17.08
CA ILE A 474 -6.38 18.16 17.68
C ILE A 474 -7.25 18.80 16.60
N ARG A 475 -6.64 19.33 15.50
CA ARG A 475 -7.39 19.91 14.38
C ARG A 475 -8.28 18.89 13.72
N TYR A 476 -7.76 17.69 13.44
CA TYR A 476 -8.52 16.60 12.84
C TYR A 476 -9.74 16.23 13.67
N ARG A 477 -9.55 16.06 14.99
CA ARG A 477 -10.67 15.78 15.92
C ARG A 477 -11.72 16.89 15.92
N ARG A 478 -11.30 18.16 15.90
CA ARG A 478 -12.22 19.32 15.85
C ARG A 478 -12.99 19.36 14.52
N LYS A 479 -12.31 19.09 13.39
CA LYS A 479 -12.96 19.03 12.07
C LYS A 479 -14.03 17.94 12.04
N MET A 480 -13.71 16.74 12.49
CA MET A 480 -14.64 15.60 12.53
C MET A 480 -15.86 15.91 13.44
N LYS A 481 -15.64 16.62 14.54
CA LYS A 481 -16.74 17.04 15.43
C LYS A 481 -17.63 18.09 14.74
N ALA A 482 -17.03 19.07 14.07
CA ALA A 482 -17.79 20.10 13.36
C ALA A 482 -18.63 19.51 12.20
N GLU A 483 -18.07 18.59 11.40
CA GLU A 483 -18.80 17.88 10.35
C GLU A 483 -20.01 17.11 10.93
N HIS A 484 -19.84 16.48 12.11
CA HIS A 484 -20.94 15.79 12.79
C HIS A 484 -22.02 16.76 13.26
N ASP A 485 -21.65 17.90 13.84
CA ASP A 485 -22.57 18.95 14.30
C ASP A 485 -23.31 19.60 13.11
N ASP A 486 -22.65 19.79 11.95
CA ASP A 486 -23.27 20.34 10.74
C ASP A 486 -24.28 19.38 10.10
N VAL A 487 -24.00 18.08 10.09
CA VAL A 487 -24.98 17.06 9.66
C VAL A 487 -26.21 17.08 10.56
N PHE A 488 -26.01 17.19 11.88
CA PHE A 488 -27.11 17.27 12.83
C PHE A 488 -27.95 18.55 12.64
N LYS A 489 -27.29 19.70 12.44
CA LYS A 489 -27.98 20.95 12.09
C LYS A 489 -28.75 20.85 10.77
N GLY A 490 -28.16 20.21 9.75
CA GLY A 490 -28.81 19.97 8.47
C GLY A 490 -30.10 19.15 8.62
N MET A 491 -30.08 18.10 9.45
CA MET A 491 -31.29 17.33 9.78
C MET A 491 -32.36 18.16 10.48
N MET A 492 -31.97 19.09 11.35
CA MET A 492 -32.91 19.95 12.09
C MET A 492 -33.50 21.08 11.23
N THR A 493 -32.80 21.51 10.18
CA THR A 493 -33.19 22.65 9.33
C THR A 493 -33.82 22.26 8.00
N SER A 494 -33.60 21.03 7.51
CA SER A 494 -34.20 20.56 6.26
C SER A 494 -35.71 20.35 6.40
N ARG A 495 -36.48 20.88 5.43
CA ARG A 495 -37.93 20.67 5.32
C ARG A 495 -38.31 19.46 4.44
N ASP A 496 -37.32 18.89 3.75
CA ASP A 496 -37.55 17.69 2.92
C ASP A 496 -37.42 16.41 3.77
N LYS A 497 -38.55 15.71 3.91
CA LYS A 497 -38.62 14.46 4.69
C LYS A 497 -37.70 13.37 4.12
N ALA A 498 -37.48 13.29 2.81
CA ALA A 498 -36.63 12.29 2.17
C ALA A 498 -35.16 12.56 2.48
N GLU A 499 -34.75 13.82 2.43
CA GLU A 499 -33.42 14.26 2.79
C GLU A 499 -33.12 14.02 4.28
N VAL A 500 -34.06 14.40 5.16
CA VAL A 500 -33.96 14.14 6.61
C VAL A 500 -33.86 12.65 6.90
N TRP A 501 -34.63 11.79 6.25
CA TRP A 501 -34.56 10.34 6.39
C TRP A 501 -33.22 9.78 5.93
N THR A 502 -32.66 10.28 4.86
CA THR A 502 -31.34 9.87 4.34
C THR A 502 -30.23 10.25 5.30
N LEU A 503 -30.23 11.49 5.79
CA LEU A 503 -29.29 12.01 6.78
C LEU A 503 -29.42 11.28 8.13
N LEU A 504 -30.65 11.04 8.60
CA LEU A 504 -30.92 10.31 9.84
C LEU A 504 -30.41 8.87 9.77
N ARG A 505 -30.70 8.16 8.68
CA ARG A 505 -30.25 6.80 8.46
C ARG A 505 -28.71 6.72 8.46
N ARG A 506 -28.06 7.65 7.78
CA ARG A 506 -26.59 7.75 7.75
C ARG A 506 -26.02 8.01 9.14
N HIS A 507 -26.59 8.97 9.86
CA HIS A 507 -26.16 9.34 11.22
C HIS A 507 -26.39 8.20 12.23
N MET A 508 -27.54 7.54 12.18
CA MET A 508 -27.83 6.39 13.05
C MET A 508 -26.83 5.25 12.79
N THR A 509 -26.53 4.96 11.54
CA THR A 509 -25.55 3.93 11.20
C THR A 509 -24.15 4.28 11.71
N GLU A 510 -23.71 5.51 11.54
CA GLU A 510 -22.42 6.00 12.02
C GLU A 510 -22.34 6.06 13.56
N SER A 511 -23.39 6.54 14.21
CA SER A 511 -23.48 6.65 15.68
C SER A 511 -23.55 5.29 16.37
N LEU A 512 -24.32 4.34 15.81
CA LEU A 512 -24.36 2.95 16.28
C LEU A 512 -23.00 2.28 16.13
N MET A 513 -22.32 2.46 15.00
CA MET A 513 -20.97 1.96 14.80
C MET A 513 -19.97 2.55 15.79
N GLN A 514 -20.07 3.84 16.10
CA GLN A 514 -19.21 4.49 17.11
C GLN A 514 -19.50 4.00 18.54
N SER A 515 -20.78 3.86 18.90
CA SER A 515 -21.19 3.40 20.24
C SER A 515 -20.75 1.96 20.49
N VAL A 516 -20.87 1.11 19.48
CA VAL A 516 -20.39 -0.28 19.56
C VAL A 516 -18.87 -0.34 19.67
N THR A 517 -18.15 0.48 18.92
CA THR A 517 -16.67 0.55 19.00
C THR A 517 -16.22 1.09 20.38
N PHE A 518 -16.96 2.04 20.95
CA PHE A 518 -16.69 2.57 22.28
C PHE A 518 -16.96 1.53 23.37
N ALA A 519 -18.10 0.83 23.31
CA ALA A 519 -18.42 -0.24 24.25
C ALA A 519 -17.36 -1.36 24.22
N GLU A 520 -16.93 -1.76 23.02
CA GLU A 520 -15.86 -2.76 22.86
C GLU A 520 -14.51 -2.31 23.46
N SER A 521 -14.16 -1.02 23.34
CA SER A 521 -12.93 -0.48 23.95
C SER A 521 -13.00 -0.34 25.46
N THR A 522 -14.21 -0.34 26.04
CA THR A 522 -14.44 -0.16 27.49
C THR A 522 -14.56 -1.50 28.23
N PHE A 523 -14.97 -2.56 27.51
CA PHE A 523 -15.13 -3.91 28.09
C PHE A 523 -13.99 -4.89 27.76
N ARG A 524 -12.92 -4.42 27.11
CA ARG A 524 -11.61 -5.08 27.03
C ARG A 524 -10.61 -4.37 27.95
#